data_1317a6c8346a3adaad114bc6c54e62dd
#
_entry.id   1317a6c8346a3adaad114bc6c54e62dd
#
_cell.length_a   1.000
_cell.length_b   1.000
_cell.length_c   1.000
_cell.angle_alpha   90.00
_cell.angle_beta   90.00
_cell.angle_gamma   90.00
#
_symmetry.space_group_name_H-M   'P 1'
#
loop_
_entity.id
_entity.type
_entity.pdbx_description
1 polymer ?
#
loop_
_entity_poly.entity_id
_entity_poly.type
_entity_poly.pdbx_seq_one_letter_code
_entity_poly.pdbx_strand_id
1 'polypeptide(L)'
;MQDTHISLAHGNGGRYMRELIDEIFARHLANPELDVQADAVPIDIDGGDILFTTDGFTVQPLEFPGGNIGSLAVHGTTNDLAVAGAIPKYLSLNAFIEEGLAIDVLLSLIHI
;
A
#
# COMPACT_ATOMS: atom_id res chain seq x y z
N MET A 1 -13.95 -12.72 -4.57
CA MET A 1 -14.33 -11.37 -5.08
C MET A 1 -14.61 -11.48 -6.57
N GLN A 2 -15.81 -11.10 -6.98
CA GLN A 2 -16.23 -11.21 -8.38
C GLN A 2 -16.21 -9.88 -9.13
N ASP A 3 -16.01 -8.78 -8.40
CA ASP A 3 -15.99 -7.47 -9.01
C ASP A 3 -14.75 -7.29 -9.88
N THR A 4 -14.91 -6.61 -11.00
CA THR A 4 -13.81 -6.31 -11.92
C THR A 4 -13.27 -4.89 -11.78
N HIS A 5 -14.03 -4.01 -11.12
CA HIS A 5 -13.70 -2.61 -10.93
C HIS A 5 -14.01 -2.16 -9.51
N ILE A 6 -13.26 -1.17 -9.05
CA ILE A 6 -13.53 -0.52 -7.77
C ILE A 6 -14.84 0.28 -7.88
N SER A 7 -15.68 0.13 -6.86
CA SER A 7 -16.91 0.92 -6.69
C SER A 7 -16.90 1.62 -5.33
N LEU A 8 -17.83 2.54 -5.14
CA LEU A 8 -17.95 3.23 -3.84
C LEU A 8 -18.24 2.27 -2.69
N ALA A 9 -18.88 1.13 -2.97
CA ALA A 9 -19.15 0.12 -1.95
C ALA A 9 -17.87 -0.47 -1.33
N HIS A 10 -16.77 -0.47 -2.07
CA HIS A 10 -15.48 -0.95 -1.56
C HIS A 10 -14.87 -0.02 -0.50
N GLY A 11 -15.38 1.18 -0.35
CA GLY A 11 -14.89 2.17 0.61
C GLY A 11 -15.81 2.46 1.79
N ASN A 12 -16.95 1.75 1.92
CA ASN A 12 -17.96 2.10 2.92
C ASN A 12 -17.88 1.30 4.23
N GLY A 13 -16.84 0.51 4.42
CA GLY A 13 -16.62 -0.23 5.67
C GLY A 13 -17.38 -1.54 5.78
N GLY A 14 -18.14 -1.93 4.74
CA GLY A 14 -18.96 -3.14 4.77
C GLY A 14 -18.27 -4.35 4.15
N ARG A 15 -19.10 -5.28 3.67
CA ARG A 15 -18.66 -6.56 3.12
C ARG A 15 -17.71 -6.40 1.93
N TYR A 16 -18.01 -5.48 1.02
CA TYR A 16 -17.19 -5.27 -0.19
C TYR A 16 -15.81 -4.71 0.17
N MET A 17 -15.73 -3.84 1.15
CA MET A 17 -14.44 -3.36 1.64
C MET A 17 -13.63 -4.48 2.26
N ARG A 18 -14.26 -5.35 3.04
CA ARG A 18 -13.59 -6.50 3.64
C ARG A 18 -13.07 -7.47 2.58
N GLU A 19 -13.86 -7.76 1.55
CA GLU A 19 -13.40 -8.58 0.43
C GLU A 19 -12.20 -7.96 -0.28
N LEU A 20 -12.21 -6.65 -0.51
CA LEU A 20 -11.09 -5.95 -1.11
C LEU A 20 -9.83 -6.07 -0.25
N ILE A 21 -9.95 -5.83 1.05
CA ILE A 21 -8.83 -5.93 1.97
C ILE A 21 -8.28 -7.35 2.02
N ASP A 22 -9.14 -8.33 2.20
CA ASP A 22 -8.72 -9.72 2.41
C ASP A 22 -8.17 -10.37 1.14
N GLU A 23 -8.85 -10.18 0.01
CA GLU A 23 -8.53 -10.91 -1.21
C GLU A 23 -7.49 -10.19 -2.08
N ILE A 24 -7.37 -8.88 -1.96
CA ILE A 24 -6.42 -8.09 -2.75
C ILE A 24 -5.22 -7.70 -1.90
N PHE A 25 -5.42 -6.88 -0.87
CA PHE A 25 -4.29 -6.35 -0.10
C PHE A 25 -3.64 -7.39 0.80
N ALA A 26 -4.41 -8.04 1.68
CA ALA A 26 -3.84 -8.99 2.64
C ALA A 26 -3.25 -10.20 1.95
N ARG A 27 -3.90 -10.69 0.90
CA ARG A 27 -3.42 -11.86 0.16
C ARG A 27 -2.08 -11.60 -0.54
N HIS A 28 -1.92 -10.44 -1.15
CA HIS A 28 -0.74 -10.14 -1.97
C HIS A 28 0.38 -9.42 -1.22
N LEU A 29 0.09 -8.85 -0.06
CA LEU A 29 1.07 -8.17 0.79
C LEU A 29 1.33 -8.92 2.09
N ALA A 30 0.94 -10.19 2.17
CA ALA A 30 1.07 -11.00 3.38
C ALA A 30 2.50 -11.00 3.92
N ASN A 31 2.64 -10.74 5.21
CA ASN A 31 3.89 -10.81 5.93
C ASN A 31 3.59 -10.95 7.43
N PRO A 32 4.59 -11.32 8.27
CA PRO A 32 4.34 -11.58 9.69
C PRO A 32 3.78 -10.40 10.48
N GLU A 33 4.08 -9.18 10.07
CA GLU A 33 3.63 -7.97 10.77
C GLU A 33 2.24 -7.51 10.35
N LEU A 34 1.75 -7.96 9.20
CA LEU A 34 0.45 -7.53 8.68
C LEU A 34 -0.68 -8.35 9.28
N ASP A 35 -1.54 -7.70 10.07
CA ASP A 35 -2.77 -8.27 10.59
C ASP A 35 -3.92 -7.33 10.29
N VAL A 36 -4.67 -7.63 9.24
CA VAL A 36 -5.79 -6.78 8.79
C VAL A 36 -7.04 -6.89 9.69
N GLN A 37 -7.02 -7.80 10.66
CA GLN A 37 -8.10 -7.91 11.65
C GLN A 37 -7.86 -7.01 12.86
N ALA A 38 -6.63 -6.58 13.08
CA ALA A 38 -6.25 -5.71 14.20
C ALA A 38 -6.30 -4.23 13.78
N ASP A 39 -6.65 -3.38 14.74
CA ASP A 39 -6.62 -1.92 14.53
C ASP A 39 -5.19 -1.38 14.50
N ALA A 40 -4.29 -2.07 15.17
CA ALA A 40 -2.86 -1.73 15.20
C ALA A 40 -2.04 -3.00 15.39
N VAL A 41 -0.83 -2.99 14.88
CA VAL A 41 0.08 -4.13 15.01
C VAL A 41 1.39 -3.68 15.67
N PRO A 42 2.01 -4.54 16.49
CA PRO A 42 3.33 -4.24 17.02
C PRO A 42 4.37 -4.35 15.91
N ILE A 43 5.36 -3.47 15.96
CA ILE A 43 6.55 -3.56 15.13
C ILE A 43 7.77 -3.64 16.05
N ASP A 44 8.78 -4.39 15.61
CA ASP A 44 10.00 -4.57 16.37
C ASP A 44 11.05 -3.58 15.87
N ILE A 45 11.44 -2.64 16.75
CA ILE A 45 12.40 -1.59 16.44
C ILE A 45 13.57 -1.71 17.41
N ASP A 46 14.77 -1.87 16.86
CA ASP A 46 15.99 -1.90 17.66
C ASP A 46 16.24 -0.56 18.36
N GLY A 47 17.05 -0.57 19.40
CA GLY A 47 17.43 0.65 20.13
C GLY A 47 18.23 1.62 19.24
N GLY A 48 18.32 2.87 19.70
CA GLY A 48 19.01 3.95 18.98
C GLY A 48 18.03 4.95 18.38
N ASP A 49 18.51 5.75 17.47
CA ASP A 49 17.69 6.75 16.80
C ASP A 49 16.73 6.09 15.81
N ILE A 50 15.49 6.51 15.86
CA ILE A 50 14.46 6.03 14.96
C ILE A 50 14.09 7.16 14.02
N LEU A 51 14.17 6.90 12.71
CA LEU A 51 13.74 7.86 11.70
C LEU A 51 12.40 7.42 11.10
N PHE A 52 11.51 8.37 10.95
CA PHE A 52 10.18 8.15 10.42
C PHE A 52 9.90 9.19 9.34
N THR A 53 9.34 8.74 8.23
CA THR A 53 8.91 9.63 7.14
C THR A 53 7.54 9.21 6.63
N THR A 54 6.82 10.15 6.06
CA THR A 54 5.53 9.92 5.43
C THR A 54 5.48 10.69 4.14
N ASP A 55 5.03 10.03 3.08
CA ASP A 55 4.88 10.63 1.77
C ASP A 55 3.56 10.22 1.13
N GLY A 56 3.05 11.06 0.23
CA GLY A 56 1.90 10.76 -0.58
C GLY A 56 2.23 10.95 -2.04
N PHE A 57 1.73 10.05 -2.90
CA PHE A 57 2.04 10.07 -4.32
C PHE A 57 0.77 10.08 -5.16
N THR A 58 0.73 10.97 -6.13
CA THR A 58 -0.26 10.98 -7.20
C THR A 58 0.48 11.14 -8.51
N VAL A 59 0.09 10.37 -9.53
CA VAL A 59 0.71 10.46 -10.85
C VAL A 59 -0.31 10.03 -11.90
N GLN A 60 -0.28 10.72 -13.04
CA GLN A 60 -1.06 10.37 -14.23
C GLN A 60 -0.11 10.30 -15.44
N PRO A 61 -0.15 9.18 -16.18
CA PRO A 61 -0.90 7.95 -15.92
C PRO A 61 -0.33 7.15 -14.74
N LEU A 62 -1.13 6.24 -14.20
CA LEU A 62 -0.70 5.39 -13.07
C LEU A 62 0.47 4.48 -13.43
N GLU A 63 0.51 4.04 -14.67
CA GLU A 63 1.61 3.25 -15.23
C GLU A 63 2.32 4.09 -16.27
N PHE A 64 3.64 4.11 -16.24
CA PHE A 64 4.47 4.92 -17.13
C PHE A 64 5.74 4.17 -17.49
N PRO A 65 6.49 4.62 -18.52
CA PRO A 65 7.76 3.97 -18.86
C PRO A 65 8.71 3.94 -17.66
N GLY A 66 9.12 2.73 -17.28
CA GLY A 66 10.05 2.53 -16.18
C GLY A 66 9.41 2.29 -14.82
N GLY A 67 8.08 2.38 -14.68
CA GLY A 67 7.45 2.14 -13.39
C GLY A 67 5.96 2.40 -13.34
N ASN A 68 5.46 2.53 -12.12
CA ASN A 68 4.07 2.84 -11.83
C ASN A 68 3.98 3.55 -10.49
N ILE A 69 2.77 3.97 -10.08
CA ILE A 69 2.59 4.66 -8.80
C ILE A 69 3.03 3.80 -7.61
N GLY A 70 2.89 2.48 -7.69
CA GLY A 70 3.32 1.57 -6.61
C GLY A 70 4.83 1.58 -6.43
N SER A 71 5.59 1.40 -7.51
CA SER A 71 7.04 1.46 -7.46
C SER A 71 7.52 2.87 -7.07
N LEU A 72 6.88 3.92 -7.59
CA LEU A 72 7.19 5.29 -7.23
C LEU A 72 7.01 5.54 -5.73
N ALA A 73 5.91 5.05 -5.15
CA ALA A 73 5.62 5.23 -3.73
C ALA A 73 6.69 4.57 -2.85
N VAL A 74 7.07 3.33 -3.16
CA VAL A 74 8.09 2.62 -2.39
C VAL A 74 9.45 3.30 -2.55
N HIS A 75 9.89 3.56 -3.77
CA HIS A 75 11.21 4.14 -4.02
C HIS A 75 11.32 5.57 -3.48
N GLY A 76 10.30 6.39 -3.66
CA GLY A 76 10.31 7.76 -3.18
C GLY A 76 10.35 7.83 -1.64
N THR A 77 9.56 7.02 -0.97
CA THR A 77 9.52 6.99 0.49
C THR A 77 10.82 6.43 1.08
N THR A 78 11.33 5.32 0.54
CA THR A 78 12.57 4.73 1.05
C THR A 78 13.79 5.60 0.76
N ASN A 79 13.78 6.37 -0.34
CA ASN A 79 14.85 7.31 -0.63
C ASN A 79 14.99 8.39 0.45
N ASP A 80 13.88 8.89 1.00
CA ASP A 80 13.93 9.90 2.06
C ASP A 80 14.64 9.35 3.31
N LEU A 81 14.41 8.10 3.66
CA LEU A 81 15.12 7.44 4.75
C LEU A 81 16.59 7.21 4.41
N ALA A 82 16.87 6.77 3.19
CA ALA A 82 18.24 6.48 2.75
C ALA A 82 19.13 7.72 2.76
N VAL A 83 18.62 8.86 2.27
CA VAL A 83 19.42 10.11 2.26
C VAL A 83 19.61 10.66 3.67
N ALA A 84 18.78 10.29 4.63
CA ALA A 84 18.94 10.63 6.04
C ALA A 84 19.85 9.63 6.78
N GLY A 85 20.35 8.60 6.11
CA GLY A 85 21.27 7.61 6.69
C GLY A 85 20.56 6.45 7.38
N ALA A 86 19.27 6.29 7.20
CA ALA A 86 18.50 5.22 7.83
C ALA A 86 18.35 4.00 6.90
N ILE A 87 18.14 2.84 7.50
CA ILE A 87 17.77 1.62 6.79
C ILE A 87 16.27 1.43 6.92
N PRO A 88 15.50 1.45 5.81
CA PRO A 88 14.06 1.21 5.86
C PRO A 88 13.75 -0.20 6.36
N LYS A 89 12.86 -0.32 7.36
CA LYS A 89 12.46 -1.61 7.91
C LYS A 89 10.99 -1.92 7.69
N TYR A 90 10.14 -0.92 7.84
CA TYR A 90 8.69 -1.07 7.74
C TYR A 90 8.10 0.01 6.87
N LEU A 91 7.04 -0.33 6.18
CA LEU A 91 6.23 0.61 5.41
C LEU A 91 4.79 0.48 5.87
N SER A 92 4.13 1.61 6.06
CA SER A 92 2.68 1.64 6.11
C SER A 92 2.14 2.02 4.74
N LEU A 93 0.99 1.49 4.38
CA LEU A 93 0.37 1.77 3.10
C LEU A 93 -1.01 2.36 3.32
N ASN A 94 -1.23 3.54 2.76
CA ASN A 94 -2.55 4.10 2.57
C ASN A 94 -2.84 4.14 1.07
N ALA A 95 -4.05 3.75 0.69
CA ALA A 95 -4.47 3.78 -0.71
C ALA A 95 -5.79 4.54 -0.81
N PHE A 96 -5.78 5.59 -1.62
CA PHE A 96 -6.99 6.33 -2.01
C PHE A 96 -7.29 5.94 -3.44
N ILE A 97 -8.33 5.14 -3.62
CA ILE A 97 -8.62 4.49 -4.90
C ILE A 97 -9.86 5.12 -5.50
N GLU A 98 -9.73 5.64 -6.71
CA GLU A 98 -10.84 6.24 -7.42
C GLU A 98 -11.82 5.19 -7.90
N GLU A 99 -13.10 5.49 -7.82
CA GLU A 99 -14.15 4.66 -8.38
C GLU A 99 -13.91 4.42 -9.86
N GLY A 100 -14.10 3.18 -10.29
CA GLY A 100 -13.93 2.79 -11.69
C GLY A 100 -12.57 2.20 -12.02
N LEU A 101 -11.59 2.22 -11.10
CA LEU A 101 -10.31 1.58 -11.34
C LEU A 101 -10.50 0.08 -11.52
N ALA A 102 -9.91 -0.49 -12.57
CA ALA A 102 -9.96 -1.93 -12.79
C ALA A 102 -9.16 -2.66 -11.71
N ILE A 103 -9.72 -3.75 -11.19
CA ILE A 103 -9.04 -4.57 -10.17
C ILE A 103 -7.71 -5.13 -10.72
N ASP A 104 -7.67 -5.50 -11.99
CA ASP A 104 -6.44 -5.99 -12.62
C ASP A 104 -5.32 -4.93 -12.59
N VAL A 105 -5.67 -3.67 -12.78
CA VAL A 105 -4.71 -2.57 -12.69
C VAL A 105 -4.23 -2.41 -11.25
N LEU A 106 -5.15 -2.45 -10.28
CA LEU A 106 -4.79 -2.37 -8.87
C LEU A 106 -3.83 -3.51 -8.48
N LEU A 107 -4.11 -4.74 -8.89
CA LEU A 107 -3.22 -5.88 -8.64
C LEU A 107 -1.82 -5.64 -9.22
N SER A 108 -1.75 -5.12 -10.44
CA SER A 108 -0.48 -4.76 -11.07
C SER A 108 0.31 -3.73 -10.26
N LEU A 109 -0.38 -2.75 -9.68
CA LEU A 109 0.26 -1.68 -8.91
C LEU A 109 0.79 -2.13 -7.55
N ILE A 110 0.14 -3.10 -6.91
CA ILE A 110 0.57 -3.58 -5.60
C ILE A 110 1.64 -4.68 -5.67
N HIS A 111 1.86 -5.29 -6.82
CA HIS A 111 2.95 -6.23 -7.05
C HIS A 111 4.25 -5.46 -7.34
N ILE A 112 4.85 -4.97 -6.29
CA ILE A 112 6.02 -4.09 -6.35
C ILE A 112 7.31 -4.90 -6.19
#